data_e3a07bcb5fd6c36269a0b8d8a592e3be
#
_entry.id   e3a07bcb5fd6c36269a0b8d8a592e3be
#
_cell.length_a   1.000
_cell.length_b   1.000
_cell.length_c   1.000
_cell.angle_alpha   90.00
_cell.angle_beta   90.00
_cell.angle_gamma   90.00
#
_symmetry.space_group_name_H-M   'P 1'
#
loop_
_entity.id
_entity.type
_entity.pdbx_description
1 polymer ?
#
loop_
_entity_poly.entity_id
_entity_poly.type
_entity_poly.pdbx_seq_one_letter_code
_entity_poly.pdbx_strand_id
1 'polypeptide(L)'
;MLLRCTEGVPSSVVDAELLPFVRQAFETVAMAKVATSAKEAQKLGYMRPTDKITINRDYLIHNAKKTVLDLVGEGYRPPRPKKNIKVMGERGYALLQMGLFYMREGGYISQYDEHVARKLAYVMSGGNLPDGTEVTEQYVLDLEREAFMSLCGEPKTQERMQYTLKTGKPLRN
;
A
#
# COMPACT_ATOMS: atom_id res chain seq x y z
N MET A 1 -0.33 3.04 2.27
CA MET A 1 -1.43 2.06 2.45
C MET A 1 -1.45 1.49 3.87
N LEU A 2 -0.39 0.83 4.36
CA LEU A 2 -0.34 0.21 5.69
C LEU A 2 -0.86 1.14 6.81
N LEU A 3 -0.31 2.35 6.94
CA LEU A 3 -0.75 3.33 7.94
C LEU A 3 -2.25 3.67 7.84
N ARG A 4 -2.78 3.78 6.64
CA ARG A 4 -4.20 4.12 6.44
C ARG A 4 -5.14 2.99 6.80
N CYS A 5 -4.80 1.74 6.49
CA CYS A 5 -5.65 0.60 6.80
C CYS A 5 -5.68 0.29 8.30
N THR A 6 -4.64 0.70 9.05
CA THR A 6 -4.58 0.54 10.51
C THR A 6 -4.98 1.83 11.26
N GLU A 7 -5.20 2.94 10.55
CA GLU A 7 -5.65 4.20 11.15
C GLU A 7 -7.10 4.04 11.66
N GLY A 8 -7.32 4.24 12.93
CA GLY A 8 -8.63 4.04 13.58
C GLY A 8 -8.85 2.67 14.21
N VAL A 9 -7.92 1.72 14.05
CA VAL A 9 -7.96 0.48 14.85
C VAL A 9 -7.54 0.81 16.27
N PRO A 10 -8.36 0.51 17.31
CA PRO A 10 -8.02 0.82 18.68
C PRO A 10 -6.70 0.15 19.11
N SER A 11 -5.92 0.81 19.94
CA SER A 11 -4.65 0.27 20.46
C SER A 11 -4.81 -1.03 21.28
N SER A 12 -6.03 -1.29 21.77
CA SER A 12 -6.41 -2.50 22.48
C SER A 12 -6.61 -3.72 21.59
N VAL A 13 -6.67 -3.52 20.25
CA VAL A 13 -6.82 -4.61 19.30
C VAL A 13 -5.53 -5.44 19.26
N VAL A 14 -5.67 -6.73 19.45
CA VAL A 14 -4.56 -7.70 19.38
C VAL A 14 -4.10 -7.81 17.91
N ASP A 15 -2.81 -8.03 17.69
CA ASP A 15 -2.21 -8.01 16.35
C ASP A 15 -2.87 -8.97 15.35
N ALA A 16 -3.43 -10.09 15.83
CA ALA A 16 -4.23 -11.02 15.01
C ALA A 16 -5.48 -10.36 14.38
N GLU A 17 -6.01 -9.32 15.00
CA GLU A 17 -7.19 -8.59 14.50
C GLU A 17 -6.82 -7.50 13.47
N LEU A 18 -5.54 -7.17 13.31
CA LEU A 18 -5.07 -6.28 12.24
C LEU A 18 -5.10 -6.95 10.87
N LEU A 19 -5.03 -8.28 10.84
CA LEU A 19 -4.95 -9.05 9.60
C LEU A 19 -6.04 -8.73 8.58
N PRO A 20 -7.33 -8.59 8.91
CA PRO A 20 -8.36 -8.28 7.92
C PRO A 20 -8.10 -6.95 7.21
N PHE A 21 -7.67 -5.93 7.95
CA PHE A 21 -7.39 -4.58 7.40
C PHE A 21 -6.15 -4.57 6.52
N VAL A 22 -5.07 -5.19 7.00
CA VAL A 22 -3.81 -5.29 6.25
C VAL A 22 -4.00 -6.18 5.02
N ARG A 23 -4.73 -7.30 5.14
CA ARG A 23 -5.06 -8.18 4.03
C ARG A 23 -5.83 -7.46 2.93
N GLN A 24 -6.85 -6.67 3.26
CA GLN A 24 -7.61 -5.91 2.26
C GLN A 24 -6.70 -4.92 1.50
N ALA A 25 -5.84 -4.19 2.22
CA ALA A 25 -4.89 -3.27 1.61
C ALA A 25 -3.85 -4.02 0.76
N PHE A 26 -3.34 -5.14 1.25
CA PHE A 26 -2.42 -6.03 0.55
C PHE A 26 -3.03 -6.54 -0.77
N GLU A 27 -4.23 -7.12 -0.74
CA GLU A 27 -4.93 -7.60 -1.94
C GLU A 27 -5.18 -6.48 -2.95
N THR A 28 -5.49 -5.27 -2.47
CA THR A 28 -5.69 -4.10 -3.34
C THR A 28 -4.43 -3.76 -4.13
N VAL A 29 -3.27 -3.77 -3.46
CA VAL A 29 -1.97 -3.44 -4.08
C VAL A 29 -1.44 -4.63 -4.89
N ALA A 30 -1.45 -5.85 -4.34
CA ALA A 30 -0.93 -7.06 -5.00
C ALA A 30 -1.64 -7.36 -6.31
N MET A 31 -2.96 -7.12 -6.37
CA MET A 31 -3.76 -7.29 -7.60
C MET A 31 -3.70 -6.08 -8.53
N ALA A 32 -2.90 -5.07 -8.19
CA ALA A 32 -2.79 -3.83 -8.95
C ALA A 32 -4.15 -3.20 -9.27
N LYS A 33 -5.07 -3.20 -8.31
CA LYS A 33 -6.41 -2.60 -8.50
C LYS A 33 -6.27 -1.10 -8.74
N VAL A 34 -6.85 -0.62 -9.83
CA VAL A 34 -6.86 0.79 -10.21
C VAL A 34 -8.27 1.34 -10.01
N ALA A 35 -8.38 2.49 -9.34
CA ALA A 35 -9.65 3.17 -9.18
C ALA A 35 -10.06 3.88 -10.48
N THR A 36 -11.31 3.71 -10.90
CA THR A 36 -11.88 4.38 -12.07
C THR A 36 -12.47 5.76 -11.73
N SER A 37 -12.60 6.07 -10.44
CA SER A 37 -13.10 7.36 -9.94
C SER A 37 -12.50 7.71 -8.59
N ALA A 38 -12.55 9.01 -8.21
CA ALA A 38 -12.11 9.47 -6.89
C ALA A 38 -12.91 8.80 -5.76
N LYS A 39 -14.20 8.53 -5.96
CA LYS A 39 -15.02 7.81 -4.97
C LYS A 39 -14.60 6.36 -4.81
N GLU A 40 -14.24 5.70 -5.88
CA GLU A 40 -13.69 4.34 -5.82
C GLU A 40 -12.30 4.34 -5.16
N ALA A 41 -11.46 5.35 -5.44
CA ALA A 41 -10.17 5.52 -4.78
C ALA A 41 -10.32 5.66 -3.24
N GLN A 42 -11.37 6.33 -2.76
CA GLN A 42 -11.70 6.38 -1.34
C GLN A 42 -12.09 4.98 -0.81
N LYS A 43 -12.93 4.22 -1.54
CA LYS A 43 -13.32 2.85 -1.15
C LYS A 43 -12.16 1.88 -1.11
N LEU A 44 -11.21 2.01 -2.04
CA LEU A 44 -10.01 1.18 -2.11
C LEU A 44 -8.92 1.61 -1.10
N GLY A 45 -9.12 2.71 -0.37
CA GLY A 45 -8.16 3.21 0.60
C GLY A 45 -6.98 4.00 0.00
N TYR A 46 -7.01 4.33 -1.28
CA TYR A 46 -6.01 5.21 -1.92
C TYR A 46 -6.18 6.67 -1.51
N MET A 47 -7.41 7.07 -1.18
CA MET A 47 -7.75 8.40 -0.67
C MET A 47 -8.44 8.27 0.68
N ARG A 48 -8.31 9.31 1.52
CA ARG A 48 -9.10 9.40 2.76
C ARG A 48 -10.52 9.86 2.45
N PRO A 49 -11.51 9.51 3.29
CA PRO A 49 -12.87 10.04 3.15
C PRO A 49 -12.93 11.57 3.21
N THR A 50 -11.97 12.19 3.91
CA THR A 50 -11.85 13.65 4.08
C THR A 50 -11.15 14.36 2.93
N ASP A 51 -10.51 13.61 2.00
CA ASP A 51 -9.79 14.22 0.88
C ASP A 51 -10.79 14.90 -0.07
N LYS A 52 -10.47 16.13 -0.47
CA LYS A 52 -11.31 16.93 -1.35
C LYS A 52 -11.33 16.36 -2.78
N ILE A 53 -12.51 16.29 -3.39
CA ILE A 53 -12.72 15.82 -4.76
C ILE A 53 -13.21 16.99 -5.61
N THR A 54 -12.53 17.24 -6.72
CA THR A 54 -12.96 18.22 -7.73
C THR A 54 -13.60 17.46 -8.90
N ILE A 55 -14.90 17.66 -9.12
CA ILE A 55 -15.67 16.96 -10.16
C ILE A 55 -15.31 17.49 -11.55
N ASN A 56 -15.25 18.82 -11.72
CA ASN A 56 -14.90 19.41 -12.99
C ASN A 56 -13.38 19.59 -13.10
N ARG A 57 -12.77 18.93 -14.08
CA ARG A 57 -11.32 18.94 -14.33
C ARG A 57 -10.77 20.33 -14.57
N ASP A 58 -11.53 21.22 -15.20
CA ASP A 58 -11.05 22.59 -15.53
C ASP A 58 -10.80 23.42 -14.27
N TYR A 59 -11.48 23.09 -13.17
CA TYR A 59 -11.30 23.75 -11.87
C TYR A 59 -10.27 23.06 -10.97
N LEU A 60 -9.63 21.97 -11.42
CA LEU A 60 -8.72 21.19 -10.58
C LEU A 60 -7.59 22.05 -9.99
N ILE A 61 -6.86 22.78 -10.84
CA ILE A 61 -5.75 23.63 -10.42
C ILE A 61 -6.23 24.79 -9.54
N HIS A 62 -7.35 25.42 -9.93
CA HIS A 62 -7.96 26.49 -9.14
C HIS A 62 -8.33 26.03 -7.72
N ASN A 63 -9.04 24.91 -7.61
CA ASN A 63 -9.46 24.37 -6.32
C ASN A 63 -8.28 23.88 -5.49
N ALA A 64 -7.26 23.27 -6.10
CA ALA A 64 -6.03 22.88 -5.42
C ALA A 64 -5.32 24.08 -4.83
N LYS A 65 -5.13 25.16 -5.63
CA LYS A 65 -4.52 26.42 -5.16
C LYS A 65 -5.31 27.03 -4.00
N LYS A 66 -6.64 27.11 -4.15
CA LYS A 66 -7.51 27.63 -3.08
C LYS A 66 -7.35 26.81 -1.79
N THR A 67 -7.37 25.48 -1.89
CA THR A 67 -7.19 24.60 -0.73
C THR A 67 -5.85 24.83 -0.04
N VAL A 68 -4.76 25.00 -0.80
CA VAL A 68 -3.44 25.30 -0.21
C VAL A 68 -3.44 26.65 0.52
N LEU A 69 -4.03 27.67 -0.07
CA LEU A 69 -4.13 29.00 0.55
C LEU A 69 -4.98 28.98 1.82
N ASP A 70 -6.10 28.25 1.81
CA ASP A 70 -6.95 28.04 2.99
C ASP A 70 -6.14 27.38 4.13
N LEU A 71 -5.41 26.29 3.81
CA LEU A 71 -4.55 25.57 4.77
C LEU A 71 -3.44 26.47 5.34
N VAL A 72 -2.82 27.31 4.51
CA VAL A 72 -1.82 28.28 4.98
C VAL A 72 -2.45 29.28 5.94
N GLY A 73 -3.65 29.81 5.61
CA GLY A 73 -4.40 30.73 6.47
C GLY A 73 -4.81 30.12 7.81
N GLU A 74 -5.10 28.80 7.83
CA GLU A 74 -5.42 28.01 9.03
C GLU A 74 -4.18 27.63 9.85
N GLY A 75 -2.96 27.97 9.40
CA GLY A 75 -1.72 27.65 10.08
C GLY A 75 -1.32 26.18 9.98
N TYR A 76 -1.60 25.54 8.84
CA TYR A 76 -1.25 24.12 8.60
C TYR A 76 0.21 23.82 8.94
N ARG A 77 0.39 22.72 9.64
CA ARG A 77 1.71 22.13 9.88
C ARG A 77 1.71 20.70 9.37
N PRO A 78 2.79 20.26 8.69
CA PRO A 78 2.88 18.86 8.25
C PRO A 78 2.81 17.92 9.45
N PRO A 79 2.13 16.77 9.32
CA PRO A 79 2.06 15.77 10.38
C PRO A 79 3.48 15.25 10.69
N ARG A 80 3.73 14.97 11.96
CA ARG A 80 4.98 14.31 12.35
C ARG A 80 4.96 12.85 11.90
N PRO A 81 6.11 12.30 11.42
CA PRO A 81 6.21 10.88 11.11
C PRO A 81 5.79 10.01 12.30
N LYS A 82 5.00 8.98 12.06
CA LYS A 82 4.55 8.05 13.10
C LYS A 82 5.73 7.20 13.59
N LYS A 83 5.82 7.01 14.90
CA LYS A 83 6.89 6.22 15.53
C LYS A 83 6.39 4.91 16.14
N ASN A 84 5.08 4.74 16.27
CA ASN A 84 4.44 3.62 16.97
C ASN A 84 3.46 2.93 16.01
N ILE A 85 4.01 2.27 14.99
CA ILE A 85 3.22 1.50 14.03
C ILE A 85 3.34 0.06 14.44
N LYS A 86 2.25 -0.53 14.92
CA LYS A 86 2.21 -1.97 15.20
C LYS A 86 2.21 -2.75 13.89
N VAL A 87 3.10 -3.73 13.79
CA VAL A 87 3.21 -4.63 12.66
C VAL A 87 2.88 -6.06 13.06
N MET A 88 2.41 -6.85 12.09
CA MET A 88 2.02 -8.25 12.33
C MET A 88 3.21 -9.22 12.33
N GLY A 89 4.40 -8.73 12.00
CA GLY A 89 5.63 -9.50 12.00
C GLY A 89 5.58 -10.80 11.18
N GLU A 90 6.37 -11.78 11.61
CA GLU A 90 6.51 -13.07 10.93
C GLU A 90 5.19 -13.83 10.78
N ARG A 91 4.34 -13.78 11.80
CA ARG A 91 3.04 -14.44 11.77
C ARG A 91 2.13 -13.86 10.68
N GLY A 92 2.05 -12.53 10.61
CA GLY A 92 1.27 -11.85 9.58
C GLY A 92 1.81 -12.14 8.18
N TYR A 93 3.13 -12.16 8.04
CA TYR A 93 3.80 -12.53 6.79
C TYR A 93 3.42 -13.96 6.34
N ALA A 94 3.50 -14.94 7.25
CA ALA A 94 3.13 -16.33 6.94
C ALA A 94 1.66 -16.47 6.49
N LEU A 95 0.74 -15.73 7.13
CA LEU A 95 -0.68 -15.75 6.75
C LEU A 95 -0.91 -15.14 5.35
N LEU A 96 -0.22 -14.05 5.02
CA LEU A 96 -0.29 -13.45 3.69
C LEU A 96 0.32 -14.36 2.62
N GLN A 97 1.43 -15.04 2.92
CA GLN A 97 2.02 -16.04 2.02
C GLN A 97 1.10 -17.22 1.73
N MET A 98 0.40 -17.71 2.76
CA MET A 98 -0.59 -18.77 2.58
C MET A 98 -1.71 -18.33 1.61
N GLY A 99 -2.18 -17.10 1.74
CA GLY A 99 -3.15 -16.53 0.79
C GLY A 99 -2.62 -16.49 -0.64
N LEU A 100 -1.36 -16.07 -0.83
CA LEU A 100 -0.71 -16.04 -2.14
C LEU A 100 -0.56 -17.45 -2.74
N PHE A 101 -0.20 -18.43 -1.92
CA PHE A 101 -0.13 -19.82 -2.35
C PHE A 101 -1.46 -20.30 -2.93
N TYR A 102 -2.58 -20.07 -2.22
CA TYR A 102 -3.90 -20.44 -2.75
C TYR A 102 -4.28 -19.69 -4.03
N MET A 103 -3.92 -18.42 -4.16
CA MET A 103 -4.17 -17.66 -5.37
C MET A 103 -3.37 -18.20 -6.57
N ARG A 104 -2.14 -18.64 -6.35
CA ARG A 104 -1.30 -19.24 -7.39
C ARG A 104 -1.85 -20.63 -7.79
N GLU A 105 -2.14 -21.50 -6.81
CA GLU A 105 -2.70 -22.84 -7.08
C GLU A 105 -4.07 -22.77 -7.76
N GLY A 106 -4.88 -21.74 -7.44
CA GLY A 106 -6.14 -21.46 -8.13
C GLY A 106 -6.00 -20.81 -9.50
N GLY A 107 -4.77 -20.53 -9.96
CA GLY A 107 -4.52 -19.93 -11.28
C GLY A 107 -4.89 -18.43 -11.38
N TYR A 108 -5.10 -17.75 -10.25
CA TYR A 108 -5.46 -16.31 -10.25
C TYR A 108 -4.25 -15.39 -10.47
N ILE A 109 -3.04 -15.86 -10.13
CA ILE A 109 -1.80 -15.10 -10.28
C ILE A 109 -0.71 -15.99 -10.87
N SER A 110 0.25 -15.39 -11.61
CA SER A 110 1.43 -16.09 -12.12
C SER A 110 2.43 -16.36 -10.99
N GLN A 111 3.40 -17.24 -11.25
CA GLN A 111 4.50 -17.48 -10.32
C GLN A 111 5.30 -16.21 -10.03
N TYR A 112 5.48 -15.34 -11.04
CA TYR A 112 6.19 -14.09 -10.83
C TYR A 112 5.33 -13.03 -10.11
N ASP A 113 4.01 -13.02 -10.33
CA ASP A 113 3.11 -12.21 -9.51
C ASP A 113 3.20 -12.61 -8.03
N GLU A 114 3.22 -13.92 -7.73
CA GLU A 114 3.43 -14.43 -6.36
C GLU A 114 4.76 -13.93 -5.79
N HIS A 115 5.86 -14.01 -6.57
CA HIS A 115 7.17 -13.57 -6.14
C HIS A 115 7.18 -12.08 -5.74
N VAL A 116 6.64 -11.21 -6.60
CA VAL A 116 6.50 -9.77 -6.32
C VAL A 116 5.61 -9.52 -5.11
N ALA A 117 4.47 -10.22 -5.04
CA ALA A 117 3.53 -10.07 -3.94
C ALA A 117 4.09 -10.56 -2.59
N ARG A 118 5.00 -11.55 -2.58
CA ARG A 118 5.73 -11.96 -1.36
C ARG A 118 6.62 -10.85 -0.82
N LYS A 119 7.28 -10.07 -1.67
CA LYS A 119 8.05 -8.89 -1.25
C LYS A 119 7.12 -7.83 -0.64
N LEU A 120 5.98 -7.58 -1.27
CA LEU A 120 4.97 -6.68 -0.72
C LEU A 120 4.43 -7.17 0.64
N ALA A 121 4.13 -8.47 0.77
CA ALA A 121 3.67 -9.09 2.02
C ALA A 121 4.70 -8.89 3.14
N TYR A 122 5.99 -9.07 2.84
CA TYR A 122 7.09 -8.85 3.76
C TYR A 122 7.12 -7.41 4.28
N VAL A 123 7.03 -6.43 3.39
CA VAL A 123 6.99 -5.01 3.78
C VAL A 123 5.74 -4.68 4.61
N MET A 124 4.56 -5.16 4.18
CA MET A 124 3.31 -4.83 4.85
C MET A 124 3.13 -5.51 6.21
N SER A 125 3.80 -6.62 6.44
CA SER A 125 3.83 -7.27 7.76
C SER A 125 4.91 -6.70 8.69
N GLY A 126 5.82 -5.85 8.20
CA GLY A 126 6.91 -5.25 8.98
C GLY A 126 8.18 -6.08 9.04
N GLY A 127 8.37 -7.00 8.09
CA GLY A 127 9.58 -7.84 8.00
C GLY A 127 9.62 -8.99 9.01
N ASN A 128 10.84 -9.43 9.36
CA ASN A 128 11.10 -10.53 10.30
C ASN A 128 11.14 -10.02 11.75
N LEU A 129 10.06 -9.40 12.20
CA LEU A 129 9.91 -8.96 13.58
C LEU A 129 8.89 -9.83 14.30
N PRO A 130 8.97 -9.93 15.64
CA PRO A 130 7.90 -10.54 16.43
C PRO A 130 6.57 -9.81 16.23
N ASP A 131 5.46 -10.53 16.39
CA ASP A 131 4.11 -9.97 16.36
C ASP A 131 3.98 -8.82 17.35
N GLY A 132 3.27 -7.76 16.95
CA GLY A 132 3.01 -6.61 17.83
C GLY A 132 4.17 -5.65 18.04
N THR A 133 5.30 -5.87 17.37
CA THR A 133 6.43 -4.95 17.44
C THR A 133 6.01 -3.58 16.91
N GLU A 134 6.38 -2.53 17.65
CA GLU A 134 6.19 -1.14 17.20
C GLU A 134 7.39 -0.68 16.39
N VAL A 135 7.12 -0.15 15.20
CA VAL A 135 8.15 0.37 14.28
C VAL A 135 7.87 1.82 13.90
N THR A 136 8.88 2.48 13.36
CA THR A 136 8.73 3.83 12.79
C THR A 136 8.26 3.77 11.35
N GLU A 137 7.66 4.87 10.88
CA GLU A 137 7.33 5.04 9.46
C GLU A 137 8.58 4.89 8.57
N GLN A 138 9.72 5.45 9.02
CA GLN A 138 10.97 5.33 8.30
C GLN A 138 11.42 3.87 8.14
N TYR A 139 11.27 3.05 9.16
CA TYR A 139 11.58 1.62 9.08
C TYR A 139 10.79 0.91 7.98
N VAL A 140 9.49 1.17 7.88
CA VAL A 140 8.64 0.58 6.82
C VAL A 140 9.06 1.07 5.43
N LEU A 141 9.41 2.36 5.30
CA LEU A 141 9.91 2.92 4.04
C LEU A 141 11.28 2.34 3.64
N ASP A 142 12.13 2.02 4.59
CA ASP A 142 13.42 1.37 4.32
C ASP A 142 13.24 -0.07 3.86
N LEU A 143 12.31 -0.84 4.47
CA LEU A 143 11.91 -2.17 3.98
C LEU A 143 11.34 -2.11 2.55
N GLU A 144 10.48 -1.13 2.27
CA GLU A 144 9.91 -0.94 0.94
C GLU A 144 11.00 -0.66 -0.10
N ARG A 145 11.94 0.24 0.23
CA ARG A 145 13.07 0.57 -0.64
C ARG A 145 13.94 -0.66 -0.92
N GLU A 146 14.29 -1.43 0.11
CA GLU A 146 15.07 -2.66 -0.03
C GLU A 146 14.37 -3.68 -0.93
N ALA A 147 13.09 -3.94 -0.69
CA ALA A 147 12.27 -4.84 -1.50
C ALA A 147 12.19 -4.37 -2.96
N PHE A 148 11.94 -3.08 -3.18
CA PHE A 148 11.87 -2.48 -4.51
C PHE A 148 13.22 -2.59 -5.26
N MET A 149 14.32 -2.24 -4.60
CA MET A 149 15.65 -2.33 -5.19
C MET A 149 16.01 -3.77 -5.56
N SER A 150 15.64 -4.75 -4.72
CA SER A 150 15.85 -6.17 -5.03
C SER A 150 15.09 -6.61 -6.29
N LEU A 151 13.86 -6.12 -6.49
CA LEU A 151 13.06 -6.42 -7.69
C LEU A 151 13.59 -5.71 -8.95
N CYS A 152 14.13 -4.49 -8.84
CA CYS A 152 14.67 -3.75 -9.98
C CYS A 152 15.83 -4.49 -10.67
N GLY A 153 16.57 -5.32 -9.94
CA GLY A 153 17.64 -6.17 -10.48
C GLY A 153 17.14 -7.38 -11.28
N GLU A 154 15.85 -7.70 -11.23
CA GLU A 154 15.30 -8.90 -11.85
C GLU A 154 14.85 -8.66 -13.30
N PRO A 155 15.24 -9.53 -14.26
CA PRO A 155 14.89 -9.35 -15.68
C PRO A 155 13.40 -9.22 -15.95
N LYS A 156 12.56 -10.03 -15.27
CA LYS A 156 11.10 -9.98 -15.43
C LYS A 156 10.49 -8.67 -14.92
N THR A 157 11.03 -8.08 -13.84
CA THR A 157 10.62 -6.73 -13.39
C THR A 157 10.99 -5.67 -14.42
N GLN A 158 12.23 -5.72 -14.96
CA GLN A 158 12.68 -4.77 -15.99
C GLN A 158 11.81 -4.86 -17.25
N GLU A 159 11.46 -6.07 -17.67
CA GLU A 159 10.55 -6.32 -18.78
C GLU A 159 9.15 -5.71 -18.52
N ARG A 160 8.59 -5.89 -17.33
CA ARG A 160 7.33 -5.26 -16.90
C ARG A 160 7.38 -3.74 -16.96
N MET A 161 8.46 -3.15 -16.43
CA MET A 161 8.67 -1.70 -16.47
C MET A 161 8.73 -1.17 -17.90
N GLN A 162 9.54 -1.79 -18.75
CA GLN A 162 9.66 -1.39 -20.16
C GLN A 162 8.34 -1.52 -20.92
N TYR A 163 7.62 -2.62 -20.69
CA TYR A 163 6.32 -2.83 -21.34
C TYR A 163 5.31 -1.77 -20.90
N THR A 164 5.25 -1.47 -19.61
CA THR A 164 4.32 -0.45 -19.08
C THR A 164 4.66 0.94 -19.62
N LEU A 165 5.95 1.30 -19.68
CA LEU A 165 6.38 2.58 -20.25
C LEU A 165 6.04 2.72 -21.75
N LYS A 166 6.10 1.62 -22.51
CA LYS A 166 5.80 1.63 -23.95
C LYS A 166 4.30 1.61 -24.26
N THR A 167 3.52 0.89 -23.45
CA THR A 167 2.12 0.58 -23.81
C THR A 167 1.09 1.21 -22.89
N GLY A 168 1.50 1.71 -21.71
CA GLY A 168 0.59 2.15 -20.65
C GLY A 168 -0.20 1.02 -19.98
N LYS A 169 0.13 -0.26 -20.28
CA LYS A 169 -0.58 -1.44 -19.78
C LYS A 169 0.35 -2.32 -18.93
N PRO A 170 -0.18 -3.03 -17.91
CA PRO A 170 0.61 -3.98 -17.15
C PRO A 170 0.94 -5.23 -17.98
N LEU A 171 2.16 -5.74 -17.83
CA LEU A 171 2.58 -7.05 -18.35
C LEU A 171 2.44 -8.10 -17.24
N ARG A 172 1.91 -9.27 -17.60
CA ARG A 172 1.86 -10.47 -16.76
C ARG A 172 2.75 -11.53 -17.39
N ASN A 173 3.96 -11.77 -16.81
CA ASN A 173 4.97 -12.70 -17.34
C ASN A 173 5.41 -13.75 -16.30
#